data_6e16f3fc5b7df9f1ab5099e7ec2e6022
#
_entry.id   6e16f3fc5b7df9f1ab5099e7ec2e6022
#
_cell.length_a   1.000
_cell.length_b   1.000
_cell.length_c   1.000
_cell.angle_alpha   90.00
_cell.angle_beta   90.00
_cell.angle_gamma   90.00
#
_symmetry.space_group_name_H-M   'P 1'
#
loop_
_entity.id
_entity.type
_entity.pdbx_description
1 polymer ?
#
loop_
_entity_poly.entity_id
_entity_poly.type
_entity_poly.pdbx_seq_one_letter_code
_entity_poly.pdbx_strand_id
1 'polypeptide(L)'
;MKPVYSFLLLFFVTCHLSTNAQQVFIDESKTDWDTIDPLYVDGEDAFSSVNFGALKVHNDDRFLYLYLEVGAEITLQENNNVTLYIDTDNDTGTGNTRDEIGADLEYNLGQRRGSVHRSTSTTINSYSIGLVSAPTVTSTWFELKIDLNASVNGSPLFIGNTIAIVITSASGDQIPEKNEVLTYQLNSERSFSPSPYQIKKPAFSDLRVLSYNVRRDDLFDPAKQAAFKRIISAIEPDIIGFQEIYDNSGQQTAELMEQFLPSGEGEQWFYGDTGNDNLIVSRFPVLRQQSVDGNAAYLLDLGDKELLALVAHPPCCSSGDEGRQREINAMMAFVRKSKNGEAFDIAANTPIMIMGDMNLVGLAQQQRTLITGDITNNTIHGPDFDPDWDGSAFEDAKPMNPELPTSFTWYSSGSSFSAGRLDYIVYSGSVLTLDNSYALFTPSLPADSLTQYGMDPNDATSASDHLPLVADFTFKEPSSTSFNEEIPLEIDLMQNYPNPFNPGTTLTFRLQKSSNVRLSVFSITGQQIAVLIDNKQMSAGTHSHYFDASLLSSGMYLYRLEVAKQVISKKMLLVK
;
A
#
# COMPACT_ATOMS: atom_id res chain seq x y z
N MET A 1 -60.20 -30.51 39.34
CA MET A 1 -59.24 -30.52 38.23
C MET A 1 -59.00 -29.06 37.78
N LYS A 2 -57.84 -28.53 38.09
CA LYS A 2 -57.42 -27.18 37.64
C LYS A 2 -56.45 -27.36 36.49
N PRO A 3 -56.54 -26.63 35.38
CA PRO A 3 -55.57 -26.73 34.28
C PRO A 3 -54.28 -25.94 34.65
N VAL A 4 -53.14 -26.59 34.44
CA VAL A 4 -51.80 -26.00 34.55
C VAL A 4 -51.48 -25.40 33.19
N TYR A 5 -51.30 -24.08 33.12
CA TYR A 5 -50.79 -23.41 31.95
C TYR A 5 -49.26 -23.35 32.05
N SER A 6 -48.56 -24.07 31.17
CA SER A 6 -47.13 -23.91 30.95
C SER A 6 -46.87 -22.70 30.07
N PHE A 7 -46.22 -21.68 30.62
CA PHE A 7 -45.68 -20.57 29.83
C PHE A 7 -44.34 -20.98 29.22
N LEU A 8 -44.29 -21.10 27.91
CA LEU A 8 -43.05 -21.27 27.15
C LEU A 8 -42.45 -19.89 26.93
N LEU A 9 -41.33 -19.57 27.66
CA LEU A 9 -40.56 -18.35 27.43
C LEU A 9 -39.63 -18.58 26.23
N LEU A 10 -40.00 -17.99 25.09
CA LEU A 10 -39.10 -17.90 23.94
C LEU A 10 -38.03 -16.81 24.21
N PHE A 11 -36.81 -17.22 24.45
CA PHE A 11 -35.67 -16.31 24.42
C PHE A 11 -35.31 -16.02 22.96
N PHE A 12 -35.64 -14.83 22.48
CA PHE A 12 -35.04 -14.28 21.25
C PHE A 12 -33.62 -13.86 21.58
N VAL A 13 -32.65 -14.67 21.18
CA VAL A 13 -31.26 -14.24 21.10
C VAL A 13 -31.16 -13.37 19.85
N THR A 14 -31.24 -12.07 20.01
CA THR A 14 -30.85 -11.13 18.96
C THR A 14 -29.33 -11.21 18.82
N CYS A 15 -28.87 -11.99 17.82
CA CYS A 15 -27.51 -11.93 17.36
C CYS A 15 -27.31 -10.54 16.72
N HIS A 16 -26.75 -9.60 17.46
CA HIS A 16 -26.24 -8.38 16.87
C HIS A 16 -25.00 -8.80 16.06
N LEU A 17 -25.20 -9.05 14.78
CA LEU A 17 -24.13 -8.97 13.82
C LEU A 17 -23.67 -7.51 13.86
N SER A 18 -22.55 -7.24 14.54
CA SER A 18 -21.80 -6.02 14.32
C SER A 18 -21.36 -6.06 12.87
N THR A 19 -22.13 -5.43 11.99
CA THR A 19 -21.62 -5.04 10.68
C THR A 19 -20.44 -4.13 10.98
N ASN A 20 -19.20 -4.57 10.69
CA ASN A 20 -18.07 -3.65 10.67
C ASN A 20 -18.52 -2.46 9.83
N ALA A 21 -18.53 -1.27 10.43
CA ALA A 21 -18.85 -0.06 9.69
C ALA A 21 -17.88 0.04 8.52
N GLN A 22 -18.42 0.29 7.31
CA GLN A 22 -17.61 0.53 6.12
C GLN A 22 -16.61 1.64 6.42
N GLN A 23 -15.31 1.35 6.28
CA GLN A 23 -14.24 2.32 6.42
C GLN A 23 -13.84 2.81 5.02
N VAL A 24 -13.62 4.11 4.88
CA VAL A 24 -13.13 4.73 3.63
C VAL A 24 -11.72 5.28 3.88
N PHE A 25 -10.84 5.05 2.93
CA PHE A 25 -9.48 5.58 2.91
C PHE A 25 -9.27 6.43 1.65
N ILE A 26 -8.39 7.42 1.75
CA ILE A 26 -7.91 8.23 0.62
C ILE A 26 -6.58 7.62 0.19
N ASP A 27 -6.64 6.59 -0.65
CA ASP A 27 -5.51 5.71 -0.97
C ASP A 27 -5.35 5.41 -2.48
N GLU A 28 -6.04 6.19 -3.33
CA GLU A 28 -6.06 6.01 -4.78
C GLU A 28 -6.74 4.69 -5.21
N SER A 29 -7.71 4.20 -4.41
CA SER A 29 -8.48 2.99 -4.70
C SER A 29 -9.98 3.25 -4.68
N LYS A 30 -10.70 2.63 -5.62
CA LYS A 30 -12.18 2.68 -5.64
C LYS A 30 -12.82 1.59 -4.77
N THR A 31 -12.04 0.64 -4.27
CA THR A 31 -12.54 -0.62 -3.72
C THR A 31 -13.45 -0.41 -2.49
N ASP A 32 -13.09 0.50 -1.62
CA ASP A 32 -13.88 0.84 -0.43
C ASP A 32 -15.12 1.67 -0.75
N TRP A 33 -15.17 2.29 -1.94
CA TRP A 33 -16.33 2.99 -2.46
C TRP A 33 -17.36 2.09 -3.16
N ASP A 34 -17.03 0.86 -3.50
CA ASP A 34 -17.88 -0.04 -4.30
C ASP A 34 -19.21 -0.38 -3.60
N THR A 35 -19.24 -0.38 -2.26
CA THR A 35 -20.43 -0.68 -1.47
C THR A 35 -21.19 0.55 -0.97
N ILE A 36 -20.73 1.75 -1.33
CA ILE A 36 -21.38 3.01 -0.99
C ILE A 36 -22.21 3.45 -2.19
N ASP A 37 -23.52 3.55 -1.98
CA ASP A 37 -24.42 4.05 -3.02
C ASP A 37 -24.12 5.52 -3.34
N PRO A 38 -24.23 5.94 -4.62
CA PRO A 38 -24.13 7.34 -4.97
C PRO A 38 -25.18 8.17 -4.25
N LEU A 39 -24.78 9.30 -3.66
CA LEU A 39 -25.70 10.32 -3.16
C LEU A 39 -26.40 11.04 -4.31
N TYR A 40 -25.67 11.20 -5.43
CA TYR A 40 -26.18 11.78 -6.67
C TYR A 40 -25.51 11.11 -7.87
N VAL A 41 -26.25 10.97 -8.96
CA VAL A 41 -25.73 10.55 -10.26
C VAL A 41 -26.18 11.60 -11.27
N ASP A 42 -25.20 12.29 -11.83
CA ASP A 42 -25.45 13.28 -12.85
C ASP A 42 -25.80 12.63 -14.19
N GLY A 43 -26.60 13.34 -14.98
CA GLY A 43 -26.98 12.89 -16.32
C GLY A 43 -25.84 13.04 -17.33
N GLU A 44 -26.03 12.47 -18.53
CA GLU A 44 -25.12 12.73 -19.64
C GLU A 44 -25.41 14.12 -20.25
N ASP A 45 -24.64 15.11 -19.84
CA ASP A 45 -24.67 16.45 -20.39
C ASP A 45 -23.64 16.63 -21.51
N ALA A 46 -23.84 17.59 -22.38
CA ALA A 46 -22.96 17.83 -23.52
C ALA A 46 -21.85 18.85 -23.21
N PHE A 47 -21.15 18.68 -22.05
CA PHE A 47 -20.03 19.56 -21.72
C PHE A 47 -18.72 19.08 -22.37
N SER A 48 -17.88 20.02 -22.78
CA SER A 48 -16.64 19.75 -23.53
C SER A 48 -15.42 19.53 -22.64
N SER A 49 -15.54 19.68 -21.33
CA SER A 49 -14.47 19.52 -20.36
C SER A 49 -14.93 18.65 -19.19
N VAL A 50 -14.92 19.15 -17.95
CA VAL A 50 -15.48 18.44 -16.82
C VAL A 50 -16.97 18.20 -17.04
N ASN A 51 -17.38 16.94 -16.94
CA ASN A 51 -18.75 16.46 -16.98
C ASN A 51 -18.92 15.49 -15.82
N PHE A 52 -19.64 15.92 -14.78
CA PHE A 52 -19.75 15.16 -13.56
C PHE A 52 -20.50 13.85 -13.80
N GLY A 53 -20.18 12.85 -13.01
CA GLY A 53 -20.87 11.57 -12.95
C GLY A 53 -21.39 11.31 -11.55
N ALA A 54 -20.93 10.25 -10.92
CA ALA A 54 -21.37 9.91 -9.57
C ALA A 54 -20.68 10.78 -8.51
N LEU A 55 -21.47 11.26 -7.55
CA LEU A 55 -21.01 11.77 -6.28
C LEU A 55 -21.41 10.78 -5.18
N LYS A 56 -20.42 10.20 -4.49
CA LYS A 56 -20.66 9.41 -3.27
C LYS A 56 -20.18 10.20 -2.07
N VAL A 57 -20.89 10.10 -0.95
CA VAL A 57 -20.56 10.79 0.30
C VAL A 57 -20.61 9.77 1.43
N HIS A 58 -19.62 9.80 2.27
CA HIS A 58 -19.51 8.99 3.48
C HIS A 58 -18.91 9.81 4.61
N ASN A 59 -19.15 9.41 5.85
CA ASN A 59 -18.46 9.99 6.99
C ASN A 59 -18.32 8.97 8.13
N ASP A 60 -17.32 9.20 8.96
CA ASP A 60 -17.22 8.65 10.31
C ASP A 60 -17.34 9.78 11.37
N ASP A 61 -16.94 9.54 12.60
CA ASP A 61 -16.98 10.50 13.69
C ASP A 61 -15.90 11.61 13.59
N ARG A 62 -14.94 11.48 12.66
CA ARG A 62 -13.82 12.42 12.49
C ARG A 62 -13.81 13.09 11.14
N PHE A 63 -14.20 12.41 10.07
CA PHE A 63 -13.95 12.83 8.70
C PHE A 63 -15.18 12.71 7.82
N LEU A 64 -15.30 13.66 6.89
CA LEU A 64 -16.22 13.64 5.74
C LEU A 64 -15.43 13.21 4.52
N TYR A 65 -15.94 12.25 3.77
CA TYR A 65 -15.36 11.70 2.56
C TYR A 65 -16.27 11.95 1.36
N LEU A 66 -15.68 12.33 0.24
CA LEU A 66 -16.38 12.46 -1.03
C LEU A 66 -15.63 11.68 -2.11
N TYR A 67 -16.35 10.95 -2.93
CA TYR A 67 -15.89 10.40 -4.20
C TYR A 67 -16.61 11.13 -5.31
N LEU A 68 -15.86 11.68 -6.26
CA LEU A 68 -16.38 12.51 -7.34
C LEU A 68 -15.86 12.02 -8.69
N GLU A 69 -16.76 11.66 -9.60
CA GLU A 69 -16.44 11.45 -11.01
C GLU A 69 -16.52 12.77 -11.77
N VAL A 70 -15.50 13.05 -12.60
CA VAL A 70 -15.40 14.32 -13.35
C VAL A 70 -15.45 14.12 -14.87
N GLY A 71 -15.57 12.87 -15.34
CA GLY A 71 -15.78 12.50 -16.74
C GLY A 71 -14.61 12.76 -17.68
N ALA A 72 -13.77 13.76 -17.40
CA ALA A 72 -12.58 14.10 -18.15
C ALA A 72 -11.31 13.83 -17.32
N GLU A 73 -10.23 13.44 -17.98
CA GLU A 73 -8.93 13.30 -17.32
C GLU A 73 -8.34 14.68 -17.01
N ILE A 74 -8.35 15.06 -15.74
CA ILE A 74 -7.84 16.35 -15.25
C ILE A 74 -6.88 16.18 -14.08
N THR A 75 -6.07 17.19 -13.79
CA THR A 75 -5.40 17.36 -12.50
C THR A 75 -6.34 18.12 -11.57
N LEU A 76 -6.73 17.54 -10.43
CA LEU A 76 -7.74 18.16 -9.57
C LEU A 76 -7.27 19.50 -8.98
N GLN A 77 -5.99 19.58 -8.61
CA GLN A 77 -5.43 20.75 -7.94
C GLN A 77 -4.83 21.80 -8.87
N GLU A 78 -4.93 21.64 -10.19
CA GLU A 78 -4.40 22.60 -11.18
C GLU A 78 -5.28 22.71 -12.42
N ASN A 79 -5.26 23.89 -13.03
CA ASN A 79 -5.82 24.14 -14.36
C ASN A 79 -7.31 23.79 -14.54
N ASN A 80 -8.07 23.78 -13.46
CA ASN A 80 -9.53 23.61 -13.47
C ASN A 80 -10.20 24.60 -12.52
N ASN A 81 -11.53 24.70 -12.60
CA ASN A 81 -12.36 25.51 -11.70
C ASN A 81 -13.45 24.67 -11.01
N VAL A 82 -13.14 23.40 -10.71
CA VAL A 82 -14.03 22.60 -9.87
C VAL A 82 -14.09 23.23 -8.50
N THR A 83 -15.29 23.61 -8.06
CA THR A 83 -15.52 24.28 -6.79
C THR A 83 -16.54 23.53 -5.97
N LEU A 84 -16.15 23.19 -4.75
CA LEU A 84 -16.98 22.55 -3.74
C LEU A 84 -17.61 23.63 -2.84
N TYR A 85 -18.93 23.59 -2.68
CA TYR A 85 -19.70 24.40 -1.74
C TYR A 85 -20.38 23.46 -0.73
N ILE A 86 -20.26 23.78 0.54
CA ILE A 86 -20.96 23.05 1.62
C ILE A 86 -21.65 24.05 2.54
N ASP A 87 -22.94 23.86 2.70
CA ASP A 87 -23.74 24.43 3.79
C ASP A 87 -23.58 23.48 4.98
N THR A 88 -22.84 23.91 6.00
CA THR A 88 -22.37 23.06 7.09
C THR A 88 -23.32 22.98 8.27
N ASP A 89 -24.41 23.75 8.25
CA ASP A 89 -25.47 23.76 9.27
C ASP A 89 -26.88 23.58 8.67
N ASN A 90 -26.96 23.47 7.33
CA ASN A 90 -28.17 23.36 6.54
C ASN A 90 -29.17 24.50 6.83
N ASP A 91 -28.65 25.72 6.96
CA ASP A 91 -29.41 26.95 7.16
C ASP A 91 -29.15 27.95 6.02
N THR A 92 -30.09 28.09 5.10
CA THR A 92 -29.99 29.01 3.97
C THR A 92 -29.89 30.50 4.38
N GLY A 93 -30.07 30.80 5.66
CA GLY A 93 -29.90 32.14 6.23
C GLY A 93 -28.46 32.47 6.64
N THR A 94 -27.57 31.48 6.65
CA THR A 94 -26.13 31.61 6.93
C THR A 94 -25.32 31.44 5.65
N GLY A 95 -24.00 31.69 5.70
CA GLY A 95 -23.13 31.51 4.56
C GLY A 95 -23.41 32.44 3.36
N ASN A 96 -22.82 32.06 2.21
CA ASN A 96 -23.11 32.72 0.92
C ASN A 96 -24.24 31.97 0.21
N THR A 97 -25.23 32.69 -0.30
CA THR A 97 -26.27 32.10 -1.15
C THR A 97 -25.64 31.51 -2.40
N ARG A 98 -25.74 30.21 -2.56
CA ARG A 98 -25.32 29.47 -3.75
C ARG A 98 -26.44 28.52 -4.16
N ASP A 99 -27.05 28.79 -5.32
CA ASP A 99 -28.27 28.11 -5.73
C ASP A 99 -29.31 28.11 -4.57
N GLU A 100 -29.74 26.97 -4.08
CA GLU A 100 -30.74 26.83 -3.01
C GLU A 100 -30.13 26.63 -1.61
N ILE A 101 -28.77 26.78 -1.44
CA ILE A 101 -28.08 26.55 -0.16
C ILE A 101 -27.39 27.83 0.37
N GLY A 102 -27.17 27.88 1.70
CA GLY A 102 -26.34 28.86 2.38
C GLY A 102 -24.91 28.34 2.57
N ALA A 103 -24.07 28.42 1.53
CA ALA A 103 -22.75 27.83 1.56
C ALA A 103 -21.82 28.53 2.57
N ASP A 104 -21.52 27.83 3.67
CA ASP A 104 -20.53 28.28 4.66
C ASP A 104 -19.10 28.04 4.19
N LEU A 105 -18.87 26.93 3.51
CA LEU A 105 -17.59 26.56 2.92
C LEU A 105 -17.66 26.67 1.40
N GLU A 106 -16.76 27.43 0.83
CA GLU A 106 -16.47 27.47 -0.60
C GLU A 106 -15.00 27.12 -0.81
N TYR A 107 -14.68 26.10 -1.63
CA TYR A 107 -13.31 25.71 -1.92
C TYR A 107 -13.11 25.42 -3.41
N ASN A 108 -12.31 26.22 -4.10
CA ASN A 108 -11.92 25.99 -5.48
C ASN A 108 -10.70 25.06 -5.52
N LEU A 109 -10.91 23.84 -5.99
CA LEU A 109 -9.90 22.78 -5.99
C LEU A 109 -8.73 23.11 -6.92
N GLY A 110 -9.00 23.56 -8.14
CA GLY A 110 -7.96 23.91 -9.11
C GLY A 110 -7.18 25.18 -8.79
N GLN A 111 -7.72 26.06 -7.97
CA GLN A 111 -7.03 27.25 -7.46
C GLN A 111 -6.44 27.03 -6.05
N ARG A 112 -6.72 25.88 -5.42
CA ARG A 112 -6.20 25.45 -4.10
C ARG A 112 -6.48 26.47 -2.99
N ARG A 113 -7.64 27.12 -3.03
CA ARG A 113 -8.04 28.13 -2.05
C ARG A 113 -9.54 28.14 -1.85
N GLY A 114 -9.94 28.55 -0.69
CA GLY A 114 -11.36 28.69 -0.36
C GLY A 114 -11.62 29.81 0.62
N SER A 115 -12.87 29.90 1.03
CA SER A 115 -13.35 30.81 2.05
C SER A 115 -14.37 30.13 2.94
N VAL A 116 -14.36 30.48 4.22
CA VAL A 116 -15.44 30.16 5.15
C VAL A 116 -16.24 31.44 5.38
N HIS A 117 -17.52 31.35 5.14
CA HIS A 117 -18.48 32.46 5.21
C HIS A 117 -19.34 32.28 6.48
N ARG A 118 -19.10 33.15 7.44
CA ARG A 118 -19.87 33.33 8.68
C ARG A 118 -20.31 34.79 8.79
N SER A 119 -20.27 35.38 9.97
CA SER A 119 -20.44 36.83 10.11
C SER A 119 -19.41 37.64 9.33
N THR A 120 -18.25 37.05 9.05
CA THR A 120 -17.18 37.62 8.17
C THR A 120 -16.65 36.48 7.31
N SER A 121 -16.18 36.82 6.10
CA SER A 121 -15.52 35.85 5.22
C SER A 121 -14.05 35.71 5.61
N THR A 122 -13.57 34.46 5.73
CA THR A 122 -12.19 34.11 6.07
C THR A 122 -11.60 33.25 4.97
N THR A 123 -10.50 33.68 4.36
CA THR A 123 -9.77 32.89 3.37
C THR A 123 -9.07 31.72 4.04
N ILE A 124 -9.13 30.54 3.41
CA ILE A 124 -8.55 29.29 3.88
C ILE A 124 -7.75 28.59 2.78
N ASN A 125 -6.85 27.71 3.19
CA ASN A 125 -6.22 26.70 2.34
C ASN A 125 -6.70 25.29 2.74
N SER A 126 -6.20 24.24 2.07
CA SER A 126 -6.54 22.85 2.35
C SER A 126 -6.26 22.44 3.80
N TYR A 127 -5.14 22.90 4.36
CA TYR A 127 -4.73 22.57 5.74
C TYR A 127 -5.65 23.16 6.81
N SER A 128 -6.32 24.28 6.51
CA SER A 128 -7.28 24.91 7.43
C SER A 128 -8.49 24.03 7.75
N ILE A 129 -8.84 23.14 6.84
CA ILE A 129 -10.01 22.25 6.94
C ILE A 129 -9.64 20.77 6.85
N GLY A 130 -8.34 20.46 6.87
CA GLY A 130 -7.83 19.11 6.74
C GLY A 130 -8.19 18.44 5.41
N LEU A 131 -8.35 19.23 4.33
CA LEU A 131 -8.65 18.69 3.00
C LEU A 131 -7.43 17.96 2.44
N VAL A 132 -7.63 16.71 2.08
CA VAL A 132 -6.70 15.87 1.32
C VAL A 132 -7.45 15.33 0.11
N SER A 133 -6.81 15.27 -1.03
CA SER A 133 -7.38 14.70 -2.26
C SER A 133 -6.43 13.72 -2.93
N ALA A 134 -6.98 12.68 -3.55
CA ALA A 134 -6.26 11.68 -4.31
C ALA A 134 -7.09 11.23 -5.54
N PRO A 135 -6.44 10.75 -6.60
CA PRO A 135 -4.99 10.68 -6.81
C PRO A 135 -4.37 12.07 -7.07
N THR A 136 -3.03 12.16 -6.95
CA THR A 136 -2.27 13.37 -7.27
C THR A 136 -2.02 13.53 -8.78
N VAL A 137 -2.07 12.44 -9.52
CA VAL A 137 -1.96 12.40 -10.99
C VAL A 137 -3.29 12.74 -11.66
N THR A 138 -3.28 12.96 -12.98
CA THR A 138 -4.52 13.15 -13.74
C THR A 138 -5.45 11.96 -13.57
N SER A 139 -6.75 12.24 -13.43
CA SER A 139 -7.78 11.20 -13.27
C SER A 139 -9.14 11.66 -13.77
N THR A 140 -10.05 10.71 -14.01
CA THR A 140 -11.46 10.95 -14.29
C THR A 140 -12.33 10.85 -13.02
N TRP A 141 -11.72 10.61 -11.88
CA TRP A 141 -12.38 10.52 -10.57
C TRP A 141 -11.40 10.89 -9.47
N PHE A 142 -11.92 11.38 -8.36
CA PHE A 142 -11.14 11.78 -7.20
C PHE A 142 -11.86 11.41 -5.90
N GLU A 143 -11.08 11.17 -4.88
CA GLU A 143 -11.53 11.06 -3.50
C GLU A 143 -10.99 12.24 -2.69
N LEU A 144 -11.82 12.75 -1.79
CA LEU A 144 -11.50 13.87 -0.93
C LEU A 144 -11.88 13.53 0.51
N LYS A 145 -11.09 14.04 1.44
CA LYS A 145 -11.35 13.96 2.88
C LYS A 145 -11.31 15.35 3.48
N ILE A 146 -12.29 15.71 4.32
CA ILE A 146 -12.36 16.95 5.10
C ILE A 146 -12.49 16.58 6.58
N ASP A 147 -11.86 17.36 7.47
CA ASP A 147 -11.94 17.13 8.91
C ASP A 147 -13.25 17.71 9.47
N LEU A 148 -14.13 16.87 10.02
CA LEU A 148 -15.37 17.31 10.67
C LEU A 148 -15.12 18.13 11.94
N ASN A 149 -13.93 18.00 12.55
CA ASN A 149 -13.51 18.76 13.73
C ASN A 149 -12.75 20.05 13.35
N ALA A 150 -12.70 20.39 12.06
CA ALA A 150 -12.03 21.61 11.61
C ALA A 150 -12.60 22.85 12.29
N SER A 151 -11.72 23.77 12.66
CA SER A 151 -12.07 25.05 13.28
C SER A 151 -11.36 26.20 12.54
N VAL A 152 -12.13 27.20 12.17
CA VAL A 152 -11.63 28.40 11.49
C VAL A 152 -11.87 29.61 12.39
N ASN A 153 -10.79 30.33 12.71
CA ASN A 153 -10.82 31.44 13.67
C ASN A 153 -11.44 31.07 15.04
N GLY A 154 -11.20 29.83 15.50
CA GLY A 154 -11.70 29.33 16.80
C GLY A 154 -13.18 28.91 16.81
N SER A 155 -13.85 28.92 15.66
CA SER A 155 -15.23 28.43 15.53
C SER A 155 -15.27 27.13 14.75
N PRO A 156 -16.02 26.09 15.20
CA PRO A 156 -16.20 24.86 14.46
C PRO A 156 -16.73 25.11 13.04
N LEU A 157 -16.21 24.40 12.06
CA LEU A 157 -16.68 24.50 10.67
C LEU A 157 -18.04 23.82 10.50
N PHE A 158 -18.19 22.60 10.99
CA PHE A 158 -19.43 21.84 10.98
C PHE A 158 -20.17 22.01 12.31
N ILE A 159 -21.45 22.43 12.22
CA ILE A 159 -22.27 22.73 13.41
C ILE A 159 -23.50 21.83 13.48
N GLY A 160 -24.05 21.48 12.31
CA GLY A 160 -25.24 20.64 12.19
C GLY A 160 -24.94 19.16 11.98
N ASN A 161 -26.02 18.35 12.01
CA ASN A 161 -25.94 16.92 11.65
C ASN A 161 -26.35 16.66 10.19
N THR A 162 -26.85 17.68 9.49
CA THR A 162 -27.20 17.64 8.07
C THR A 162 -26.39 18.71 7.37
N ILE A 163 -25.80 18.36 6.23
CA ILE A 163 -25.10 19.30 5.35
C ILE A 163 -25.77 19.31 3.99
N ALA A 164 -25.65 20.43 3.26
CA ALA A 164 -26.01 20.45 1.85
C ALA A 164 -24.77 20.70 1.00
N ILE A 165 -24.72 20.10 -0.20
CA ILE A 165 -23.53 20.09 -1.06
C ILE A 165 -23.91 20.56 -2.46
N VAL A 166 -23.07 21.44 -3.02
CA VAL A 166 -23.09 21.81 -4.45
C VAL A 166 -21.66 21.74 -4.97
N ILE A 167 -21.46 21.13 -6.14
CA ILE A 167 -20.19 21.11 -6.84
C ILE A 167 -20.39 21.71 -8.23
N THR A 168 -19.52 22.60 -8.65
CA THR A 168 -19.62 23.25 -9.95
C THR A 168 -18.32 23.18 -10.72
N SER A 169 -18.43 23.21 -12.05
CA SER A 169 -17.29 23.34 -12.96
C SER A 169 -17.34 24.65 -13.76
N ALA A 170 -16.23 25.05 -14.37
CA ALA A 170 -16.18 26.20 -15.26
C ALA A 170 -16.94 25.97 -16.58
N SER A 171 -17.19 24.72 -16.97
CA SER A 171 -18.01 24.35 -18.13
C SER A 171 -19.48 24.71 -17.94
N GLY A 172 -19.91 24.93 -16.71
CA GLY A 172 -21.29 25.22 -16.33
C GLY A 172 -22.02 24.01 -15.79
N ASP A 173 -21.38 22.85 -15.79
CA ASP A 173 -21.88 21.63 -15.19
C ASP A 173 -21.86 21.70 -13.66
N GLN A 174 -22.84 21.11 -12.99
CA GLN A 174 -22.97 21.13 -11.52
C GLN A 174 -23.74 19.94 -10.95
N ILE A 175 -23.40 19.58 -9.72
CA ILE A 175 -24.10 18.63 -8.85
C ILE A 175 -24.61 19.36 -7.60
N PRO A 176 -25.92 19.25 -7.25
CA PRO A 176 -27.01 18.74 -8.09
C PRO A 176 -27.38 19.73 -9.19
N GLU A 177 -28.29 19.34 -10.07
CA GLU A 177 -28.86 20.24 -11.08
C GLU A 177 -29.47 21.50 -10.45
N LYS A 178 -29.54 22.58 -11.25
CA LYS A 178 -30.07 23.87 -10.77
C LYS A 178 -31.46 23.73 -10.19
N ASN A 179 -31.70 24.39 -9.06
CA ASN A 179 -32.92 24.37 -8.26
C ASN A 179 -33.19 23.05 -7.55
N GLU A 180 -32.19 22.17 -7.45
CA GLU A 180 -32.22 21.00 -6.59
C GLU A 180 -31.36 21.23 -5.34
N VAL A 181 -31.73 20.59 -4.23
CA VAL A 181 -30.97 20.61 -2.98
C VAL A 181 -30.48 19.20 -2.67
N LEU A 182 -29.19 19.03 -2.60
CA LEU A 182 -28.57 17.75 -2.24
C LEU A 182 -28.09 17.79 -0.80
N THR A 183 -28.78 17.04 0.07
CA THR A 183 -28.45 16.97 1.50
C THR A 183 -27.85 15.63 1.86
N TYR A 184 -26.97 15.64 2.87
CA TYR A 184 -26.38 14.44 3.47
C TYR A 184 -26.51 14.50 4.98
N GLN A 185 -27.00 13.41 5.61
CA GLN A 185 -27.12 13.27 7.05
C GLN A 185 -25.82 12.68 7.61
N LEU A 186 -25.09 13.45 8.40
CA LEU A 186 -23.90 12.97 9.08
C LEU A 186 -24.24 11.88 10.10
N ASN A 187 -23.49 10.81 10.08
CA ASN A 187 -23.63 9.68 11.01
C ASN A 187 -22.48 9.68 12.04
N SER A 188 -22.74 10.21 13.21
CA SER A 188 -21.77 10.28 14.31
C SER A 188 -21.54 8.96 15.05
N GLU A 189 -22.32 7.92 14.74
CA GLU A 189 -22.17 6.60 15.37
C GLU A 189 -21.12 5.72 14.67
N ARG A 190 -20.64 6.12 13.47
CA ARG A 190 -19.55 5.44 12.78
C ARG A 190 -18.23 5.96 13.35
N SER A 191 -17.50 5.10 14.03
CA SER A 191 -16.18 5.46 14.55
C SER A 191 -15.09 5.21 13.51
N PHE A 192 -14.17 6.17 13.39
CA PHE A 192 -12.96 5.98 12.60
C PHE A 192 -12.08 4.86 13.20
N SER A 193 -11.56 3.99 12.34
CA SER A 193 -10.57 2.98 12.70
C SER A 193 -9.37 3.08 11.75
N PRO A 194 -8.17 3.38 12.27
CA PRO A 194 -6.99 3.50 11.41
C PRO A 194 -6.62 2.17 10.77
N SER A 195 -5.95 2.24 9.62
CA SER A 195 -5.31 1.06 9.03
C SER A 195 -4.27 0.50 10.01
N PRO A 196 -4.16 -0.82 10.16
CA PRO A 196 -3.13 -1.41 11.02
C PRO A 196 -1.72 -1.02 10.56
N TYR A 197 -0.86 -0.65 11.49
CA TYR A 197 0.54 -0.36 11.25
C TYR A 197 1.41 -0.78 12.43
N GLN A 198 2.71 -1.00 12.16
CA GLN A 198 3.70 -1.31 13.20
C GLN A 198 4.93 -0.43 12.99
N ILE A 199 5.26 0.42 13.98
CA ILE A 199 6.45 1.28 13.94
C ILE A 199 7.73 0.42 13.92
N LYS A 200 7.80 -0.64 14.72
CA LYS A 200 8.90 -1.62 14.67
C LYS A 200 8.65 -2.69 13.62
N LYS A 201 9.73 -3.17 12.99
CA LYS A 201 9.65 -4.29 12.04
C LYS A 201 8.96 -5.49 12.68
N PRO A 202 7.92 -6.06 12.05
CA PRO A 202 7.35 -7.32 12.49
C PRO A 202 8.42 -8.41 12.60
N ALA A 203 8.38 -9.21 13.68
CA ALA A 203 9.42 -10.20 13.95
C ALA A 203 9.52 -11.32 12.88
N PHE A 204 8.48 -11.46 12.05
CA PHE A 204 8.44 -12.43 10.95
C PHE A 204 8.88 -11.84 9.61
N SER A 205 9.04 -10.52 9.52
CA SER A 205 9.50 -9.86 8.28
C SER A 205 11.01 -9.96 8.16
N ASP A 206 11.47 -10.28 6.96
CA ASP A 206 12.89 -10.47 6.66
C ASP A 206 13.61 -9.13 6.46
N LEU A 207 12.95 -8.16 5.84
CA LEU A 207 13.54 -6.92 5.38
C LEU A 207 12.67 -5.70 5.71
N ARG A 208 13.28 -4.64 6.25
CA ARG A 208 12.68 -3.30 6.37
C ARG A 208 13.38 -2.31 5.47
N VAL A 209 12.59 -1.64 4.63
CA VAL A 209 13.06 -0.60 3.73
C VAL A 209 12.46 0.75 4.13
N LEU A 210 13.29 1.79 4.05
CA LEU A 210 12.90 3.18 4.24
C LEU A 210 13.23 3.97 2.97
N SER A 211 12.27 4.67 2.38
CA SER A 211 12.49 5.72 1.39
C SER A 211 12.31 7.08 2.05
N TYR A 212 13.25 8.00 1.86
CA TYR A 212 13.17 9.29 2.52
C TYR A 212 13.84 10.41 1.72
N ASN A 213 13.04 11.30 1.13
CA ASN A 213 13.52 12.59 0.64
C ASN A 213 13.83 13.51 1.84
N VAL A 214 15.08 13.93 1.95
CA VAL A 214 15.57 14.70 3.12
C VAL A 214 15.68 16.20 2.85
N ARG A 215 15.04 16.69 1.81
CA ARG A 215 14.93 18.13 1.50
C ARG A 215 16.27 18.85 1.52
N ARG A 216 17.03 18.71 0.44
CA ARG A 216 18.29 19.45 0.21
C ARG A 216 19.28 19.37 1.35
N ASP A 217 19.74 18.15 1.65
CA ASP A 217 20.72 17.88 2.71
C ASP A 217 20.29 18.26 4.14
N ASP A 218 19.02 18.51 4.41
CA ASP A 218 18.51 18.81 5.76
C ASP A 218 18.89 17.71 6.79
N LEU A 219 19.15 16.48 6.33
CA LEU A 219 19.70 15.40 7.13
C LEU A 219 21.02 15.78 7.82
N PHE A 220 21.81 16.67 7.21
CA PHE A 220 23.08 17.16 7.71
C PHE A 220 22.99 18.50 8.44
N ASP A 221 21.82 19.15 8.44
CA ASP A 221 21.59 20.37 9.21
C ASP A 221 21.58 20.06 10.72
N PRO A 222 22.51 20.60 11.52
CA PRO A 222 22.57 20.37 12.97
C PRO A 222 21.25 20.71 13.70
N ALA A 223 20.45 21.64 13.18
CA ALA A 223 19.17 22.02 13.77
C ALA A 223 18.08 20.94 13.57
N LYS A 224 18.21 20.08 12.58
CA LYS A 224 17.26 19.05 12.19
C LYS A 224 17.69 17.62 12.54
N GLN A 225 18.98 17.39 12.70
CA GLN A 225 19.56 16.07 12.97
C GLN A 225 18.90 15.34 14.13
N ALA A 226 18.47 16.05 15.18
CA ALA A 226 17.81 15.42 16.33
C ALA A 226 16.46 14.77 15.95
N ALA A 227 15.69 15.40 15.06
CA ALA A 227 14.43 14.84 14.55
C ALA A 227 14.69 13.63 13.65
N PHE A 228 15.60 13.75 12.68
CA PHE A 228 16.02 12.62 11.84
C PHE A 228 16.50 11.43 12.67
N LYS A 229 17.36 11.69 13.68
CA LYS A 229 17.87 10.64 14.56
C LYS A 229 16.73 9.91 15.29
N ARG A 230 15.76 10.63 15.88
CA ARG A 230 14.63 10.00 16.58
C ARG A 230 13.80 9.16 15.63
N ILE A 231 13.47 9.67 14.44
CA ILE A 231 12.74 8.97 13.40
C ILE A 231 13.47 7.67 12.98
N ILE A 232 14.73 7.77 12.57
CA ILE A 232 15.50 6.63 12.08
C ILE A 232 15.73 5.59 13.18
N SER A 233 15.98 6.03 14.43
CA SER A 233 16.11 5.13 15.58
C SER A 233 14.80 4.46 15.97
N ALA A 234 13.65 5.11 15.74
CA ALA A 234 12.34 4.50 15.98
C ALA A 234 12.00 3.46 14.92
N ILE A 235 12.33 3.72 13.65
CA ILE A 235 12.05 2.86 12.51
C ILE A 235 12.98 1.64 12.46
N GLU A 236 14.29 1.81 12.70
CA GLU A 236 15.35 0.78 12.60
C GLU A 236 15.36 0.09 11.21
N PRO A 237 15.58 0.83 10.11
CA PRO A 237 15.58 0.25 8.77
C PRO A 237 16.83 -0.59 8.51
N ASP A 238 16.67 -1.61 7.63
CA ASP A 238 17.79 -2.40 7.09
C ASP A 238 18.39 -1.74 5.85
N ILE A 239 17.55 -1.08 5.03
CA ILE A 239 17.94 -0.36 3.81
C ILE A 239 17.25 1.00 3.80
N ILE A 240 17.98 2.04 3.40
CA ILE A 240 17.45 3.40 3.25
C ILE A 240 17.81 3.92 1.86
N GLY A 241 16.79 4.27 1.05
CA GLY A 241 16.94 5.07 -0.15
C GLY A 241 16.73 6.54 0.18
N PHE A 242 17.76 7.35 0.09
CA PHE A 242 17.69 8.79 0.31
C PHE A 242 17.59 9.55 -1.01
N GLN A 243 16.82 10.62 -1.03
CA GLN A 243 16.73 11.58 -2.11
C GLN A 243 17.10 12.98 -1.59
N GLU A 244 17.56 13.82 -2.49
CA GLU A 244 18.01 15.19 -2.21
C GLU A 244 19.25 15.28 -1.30
N ILE A 245 20.19 14.35 -1.42
CA ILE A 245 21.53 14.48 -0.87
C ILE A 245 22.46 15.05 -1.97
N TYR A 246 22.69 16.35 -1.96
CA TYR A 246 23.43 17.06 -3.03
C TYR A 246 24.88 17.35 -2.69
N ASP A 247 25.14 17.80 -1.46
CA ASP A 247 26.44 18.31 -1.03
C ASP A 247 27.21 17.30 -0.18
N ASN A 248 26.59 16.17 0.18
CA ASN A 248 27.17 15.13 1.00
C ASN A 248 27.26 13.79 0.25
N SER A 249 28.28 13.00 0.54
CA SER A 249 28.51 11.71 -0.11
C SER A 249 27.80 10.55 0.58
N GLY A 250 27.67 9.42 -0.13
CA GLY A 250 27.18 8.17 0.44
C GLY A 250 27.98 7.71 1.65
N GLN A 251 29.31 7.92 1.66
CA GLN A 251 30.16 7.62 2.81
C GLN A 251 29.76 8.46 4.04
N GLN A 252 29.64 9.78 3.88
CA GLN A 252 29.24 10.67 4.98
C GLN A 252 27.84 10.31 5.50
N THR A 253 26.93 9.91 4.61
CA THR A 253 25.59 9.46 4.98
C THR A 253 25.63 8.15 5.77
N ALA A 254 26.46 7.18 5.39
CA ALA A 254 26.65 5.95 6.14
C ALA A 254 27.29 6.20 7.52
N GLU A 255 28.28 7.10 7.59
CA GLU A 255 28.90 7.52 8.86
C GLU A 255 27.89 8.22 9.79
N LEU A 256 26.94 8.98 9.23
CA LEU A 256 25.87 9.59 10.00
C LEU A 256 24.84 8.55 10.48
N MET A 257 24.52 7.56 9.65
CA MET A 257 23.65 6.45 10.06
C MET A 257 24.27 5.63 11.20
N GLU A 258 25.60 5.44 11.18
CA GLU A 258 26.31 4.80 12.30
C GLU A 258 26.18 5.58 13.62
N GLN A 259 26.06 6.92 13.56
CA GLN A 259 25.81 7.75 14.74
C GLN A 259 24.35 7.72 15.20
N PHE A 260 23.40 7.55 14.28
CA PHE A 260 21.96 7.53 14.58
C PHE A 260 21.49 6.15 15.05
N LEU A 261 21.96 5.12 14.39
CA LEU A 261 21.62 3.72 14.62
C LEU A 261 22.91 2.87 14.54
N PRO A 262 23.68 2.81 15.63
CA PRO A 262 24.98 2.10 15.67
C PRO A 262 24.84 0.62 15.31
N SER A 263 25.82 0.13 14.56
CA SER A 263 25.94 -1.27 14.17
C SER A 263 26.33 -2.17 15.35
N GLY A 264 25.91 -3.43 15.31
CA GLY A 264 26.36 -4.47 16.22
C GLY A 264 27.80 -4.91 15.94
N GLU A 265 28.34 -5.79 16.77
CA GLU A 265 29.69 -6.34 16.57
C GLU A 265 29.77 -7.14 15.25
N GLY A 266 30.62 -6.70 14.34
CA GLY A 266 30.79 -7.31 13.02
C GLY A 266 29.84 -6.80 11.95
N GLU A 267 28.95 -5.90 12.27
CA GLU A 267 28.05 -5.21 11.34
C GLU A 267 28.59 -3.84 10.97
N GLN A 268 28.08 -3.26 9.88
CA GLN A 268 28.38 -1.89 9.47
C GLN A 268 27.28 -1.38 8.52
N TRP A 269 27.26 -0.08 8.31
CA TRP A 269 26.51 0.52 7.21
C TRP A 269 27.36 0.55 5.95
N PHE A 270 26.84 -0.03 4.87
CA PHE A 270 27.35 0.10 3.51
C PHE A 270 26.62 1.23 2.79
N TYR A 271 27.18 1.70 1.69
CA TYR A 271 26.54 2.73 0.86
C TYR A 271 26.76 2.47 -0.62
N GLY A 272 25.83 2.99 -1.43
CA GLY A 272 25.94 3.17 -2.86
C GLY A 272 25.70 4.64 -3.20
N ASP A 273 26.53 5.18 -4.07
CA ASP A 273 26.52 6.58 -4.48
C ASP A 273 26.96 6.66 -5.94
N THR A 274 26.09 7.11 -6.84
CA THR A 274 26.37 7.24 -8.27
C THR A 274 26.73 8.67 -8.68
N GLY A 275 26.86 9.57 -7.71
CA GLY A 275 27.21 10.98 -7.93
C GLY A 275 26.04 11.85 -8.35
N ASN A 276 24.81 11.40 -8.12
CA ASN A 276 23.58 12.20 -8.18
C ASN A 276 23.00 12.36 -6.76
N ASP A 277 21.84 12.97 -6.63
CA ASP A 277 21.19 13.24 -5.35
C ASP A 277 20.44 12.02 -4.75
N ASN A 278 20.53 10.85 -5.40
CA ASN A 278 19.87 9.61 -5.02
C ASN A 278 20.90 8.61 -4.54
N LEU A 279 20.91 8.27 -3.27
CA LEU A 279 21.85 7.29 -2.74
C LEU A 279 21.17 6.24 -1.86
N ILE A 280 21.88 5.14 -1.64
CA ILE A 280 21.42 4.07 -0.77
C ILE A 280 22.40 3.87 0.40
N VAL A 281 21.86 3.66 1.59
CA VAL A 281 22.62 3.21 2.76
C VAL A 281 21.97 1.92 3.27
N SER A 282 22.78 0.90 3.57
CA SER A 282 22.28 -0.45 3.80
C SER A 282 23.09 -1.21 4.84
N ARG A 283 22.46 -2.12 5.56
CA ARG A 283 23.13 -3.16 6.36
C ARG A 283 23.76 -4.26 5.48
N PHE A 284 23.47 -4.24 4.19
CA PHE A 284 23.92 -5.22 3.21
C PHE A 284 24.92 -4.61 2.24
N PRO A 285 25.97 -5.35 1.80
CA PRO A 285 26.94 -4.86 0.84
C PRO A 285 26.33 -4.45 -0.50
N VAL A 286 26.84 -3.38 -1.10
CA VAL A 286 26.50 -2.96 -2.46
C VAL A 286 27.46 -3.63 -3.45
N LEU A 287 26.95 -4.56 -4.26
CA LEU A 287 27.74 -5.32 -5.25
C LEU A 287 27.98 -4.51 -6.53
N ARG A 288 26.95 -3.78 -6.99
CA ARG A 288 26.99 -2.96 -8.21
C ARG A 288 26.18 -1.70 -8.02
N GLN A 289 26.57 -0.66 -8.74
CA GLN A 289 25.82 0.60 -8.80
C GLN A 289 25.92 1.22 -10.19
N GLN A 290 24.86 1.91 -10.63
CA GLN A 290 24.80 2.60 -11.92
C GLN A 290 23.82 3.76 -11.87
N SER A 291 24.22 4.91 -12.46
CA SER A 291 23.27 6.00 -12.72
C SER A 291 22.33 5.64 -13.88
N VAL A 292 21.05 5.95 -13.72
CA VAL A 292 19.97 5.66 -14.68
C VAL A 292 19.19 6.94 -14.94
N ASP A 293 19.64 7.74 -15.89
CA ASP A 293 19.00 9.00 -16.34
C ASP A 293 18.57 9.91 -15.16
N GLY A 294 19.53 10.29 -14.28
CA GLY A 294 19.25 11.11 -13.09
C GLY A 294 18.97 10.31 -11.82
N ASN A 295 18.55 9.08 -11.94
CA ASN A 295 18.25 8.17 -10.83
C ASN A 295 19.40 7.16 -10.63
N ALA A 296 19.31 6.30 -9.64
CA ALA A 296 20.37 5.36 -9.30
C ALA A 296 19.85 3.93 -9.12
N ALA A 297 20.59 2.95 -9.63
CA ALA A 297 20.35 1.53 -9.46
C ALA A 297 21.47 0.89 -8.64
N TYR A 298 21.12 0.01 -7.72
CA TYR A 298 21.98 -0.69 -6.79
C TYR A 298 21.64 -2.17 -6.75
N LEU A 299 22.65 -3.02 -6.78
CA LEU A 299 22.50 -4.46 -6.51
C LEU A 299 23.09 -4.75 -5.15
N LEU A 300 22.27 -5.24 -4.23
CA LEU A 300 22.65 -5.53 -2.85
C LEU A 300 22.83 -7.03 -2.64
N ASP A 301 23.81 -7.42 -1.80
CA ASP A 301 24.04 -8.79 -1.36
C ASP A 301 23.34 -9.03 -0.02
N LEU A 302 22.20 -9.73 -0.03
CA LEU A 302 21.47 -10.09 1.18
C LEU A 302 21.96 -11.41 1.80
N GLY A 303 23.07 -11.96 1.30
CA GLY A 303 23.70 -13.20 1.74
C GLY A 303 23.33 -14.41 0.88
N ASP A 304 22.14 -14.91 0.96
CA ASP A 304 21.64 -16.05 0.17
C ASP A 304 20.93 -15.63 -1.14
N LYS A 305 20.66 -14.35 -1.31
CA LYS A 305 20.01 -13.74 -2.46
C LYS A 305 20.51 -12.31 -2.70
N GLU A 306 20.21 -11.78 -3.86
CA GLU A 306 20.46 -10.38 -4.22
C GLU A 306 19.14 -9.59 -4.20
N LEU A 307 19.22 -8.26 -4.11
CA LEU A 307 18.11 -7.32 -4.30
C LEU A 307 18.53 -6.25 -5.31
N LEU A 308 17.77 -6.09 -6.38
CA LEU A 308 17.89 -4.93 -7.26
C LEU A 308 17.02 -3.79 -6.71
N ALA A 309 17.65 -2.74 -6.21
CA ALA A 309 16.99 -1.53 -5.71
C ALA A 309 17.30 -0.34 -6.62
N LEU A 310 16.28 0.39 -7.07
CA LEU A 310 16.42 1.70 -7.70
C LEU A 310 15.97 2.77 -6.72
N VAL A 311 16.78 3.83 -6.57
CA VAL A 311 16.43 5.03 -5.80
C VAL A 311 16.21 6.16 -6.77
N ALA A 312 15.06 6.83 -6.67
CA ALA A 312 14.57 7.72 -7.71
C ALA A 312 14.12 9.07 -7.17
N HIS A 313 14.41 10.13 -7.95
CA HIS A 313 13.93 11.48 -7.72
C HIS A 313 13.77 12.20 -9.07
N PRO A 314 12.80 11.79 -9.91
CA PRO A 314 12.54 12.47 -11.17
C PRO A 314 11.96 13.88 -10.97
N PRO A 315 12.06 14.76 -12.00
CA PRO A 315 11.68 16.18 -11.89
C PRO A 315 10.26 16.43 -11.41
N CYS A 316 10.07 17.39 -10.49
CA CYS A 316 8.77 17.77 -9.96
C CYS A 316 7.95 18.64 -10.93
N CYS A 317 6.69 18.84 -10.53
CA CYS A 317 5.78 19.87 -11.03
C CYS A 317 5.34 19.64 -12.49
N SER A 318 4.38 20.44 -12.99
CA SER A 318 3.87 20.34 -14.36
C SER A 318 4.93 20.64 -15.43
N SER A 319 5.92 21.50 -15.13
CA SER A 319 7.06 21.75 -16.03
C SER A 319 8.03 20.57 -16.14
N GLY A 320 7.98 19.63 -15.22
CA GLY A 320 8.80 18.42 -15.19
C GLY A 320 8.21 17.19 -15.85
N ASP A 321 6.98 17.26 -16.36
CA ASP A 321 6.24 16.09 -16.88
C ASP A 321 7.01 15.28 -17.93
N GLU A 322 7.60 15.94 -18.94
CA GLU A 322 8.37 15.26 -19.98
C GLU A 322 9.66 14.62 -19.42
N GLY A 323 10.35 15.33 -18.51
CA GLY A 323 11.54 14.83 -17.82
C GLY A 323 11.21 13.61 -16.97
N ARG A 324 10.18 13.71 -16.16
CA ARG A 324 9.71 12.65 -15.27
C ARG A 324 9.32 11.39 -16.07
N GLN A 325 8.53 11.54 -17.15
CA GLN A 325 8.17 10.42 -18.00
C GLN A 325 9.41 9.76 -18.66
N ARG A 326 10.38 10.56 -19.12
CA ARG A 326 11.63 10.07 -19.69
C ARG A 326 12.42 9.24 -18.68
N GLU A 327 12.56 9.73 -17.46
CA GLU A 327 13.33 9.07 -16.40
C GLU A 327 12.65 7.80 -15.92
N ILE A 328 11.33 7.80 -15.78
CA ILE A 328 10.56 6.58 -15.44
C ILE A 328 10.70 5.54 -16.58
N ASN A 329 10.60 5.94 -17.85
CA ASN A 329 10.86 5.05 -18.98
C ASN A 329 12.28 4.44 -18.92
N ALA A 330 13.29 5.24 -18.55
CA ALA A 330 14.68 4.78 -18.45
C ALA A 330 14.87 3.78 -17.32
N MET A 331 14.25 4.01 -16.15
CA MET A 331 14.27 3.07 -15.03
C MET A 331 13.62 1.73 -15.39
N MET A 332 12.44 1.76 -16.02
CA MET A 332 11.76 0.54 -16.44
C MET A 332 12.54 -0.21 -17.53
N ALA A 333 13.15 0.52 -18.48
CA ALA A 333 14.06 -0.08 -19.44
C ALA A 333 15.30 -0.72 -18.78
N PHE A 334 15.82 -0.12 -17.70
CA PHE A 334 16.93 -0.68 -16.95
C PHE A 334 16.52 -1.98 -16.23
N VAL A 335 15.34 -2.03 -15.61
CA VAL A 335 14.77 -3.24 -15.00
C VAL A 335 14.68 -4.35 -16.05
N ARG A 336 14.06 -4.09 -17.22
CA ARG A 336 13.97 -5.07 -18.30
C ARG A 336 15.33 -5.59 -18.75
N LYS A 337 16.30 -4.68 -18.96
CA LYS A 337 17.67 -5.05 -19.35
C LYS A 337 18.36 -5.89 -18.27
N SER A 338 18.14 -5.58 -17.00
CA SER A 338 18.71 -6.37 -15.90
C SER A 338 18.11 -7.79 -15.85
N LYS A 339 16.79 -7.92 -16.04
CA LYS A 339 16.13 -9.24 -16.15
C LYS A 339 16.65 -10.06 -17.33
N ASN A 340 17.11 -9.42 -18.39
CA ASN A 340 17.66 -10.06 -19.60
C ASN A 340 19.18 -10.25 -19.56
N GLY A 341 19.88 -9.88 -18.49
CA GLY A 341 21.35 -9.95 -18.39
C GLY A 341 22.12 -8.89 -19.19
N GLU A 342 21.42 -7.83 -19.65
CA GLU A 342 22.00 -6.78 -20.52
C GLU A 342 22.55 -5.57 -19.72
N ALA A 343 22.09 -5.41 -18.44
CA ALA A 343 22.58 -4.36 -17.54
C ALA A 343 23.20 -5.01 -16.29
N PHE A 344 22.52 -5.00 -15.13
CA PHE A 344 22.91 -5.90 -14.06
C PHE A 344 22.42 -7.31 -14.42
N ASP A 345 23.34 -8.29 -14.44
CA ASP A 345 22.96 -9.68 -14.70
C ASP A 345 22.40 -10.27 -13.39
N ILE A 346 21.08 -10.19 -13.24
CA ILE A 346 20.37 -10.66 -12.04
C ILE A 346 19.72 -12.02 -12.32
N ALA A 347 19.78 -12.90 -11.33
CA ALA A 347 19.15 -14.22 -11.42
C ALA A 347 17.62 -14.09 -11.52
N ALA A 348 16.96 -15.08 -12.12
CA ALA A 348 15.50 -15.15 -12.09
C ALA A 348 15.00 -15.18 -10.63
N ASN A 349 13.91 -14.48 -10.38
CA ASN A 349 13.33 -14.29 -9.04
C ASN A 349 14.18 -13.47 -8.07
N THR A 350 15.19 -12.74 -8.54
CA THR A 350 15.82 -11.69 -7.74
C THR A 350 14.76 -10.64 -7.39
N PRO A 351 14.53 -10.32 -6.11
CA PRO A 351 13.65 -9.21 -5.72
C PRO A 351 14.05 -7.91 -6.41
N ILE A 352 13.05 -7.18 -6.91
CA ILE A 352 13.21 -5.88 -7.58
C ILE A 352 12.36 -4.86 -6.83
N MET A 353 12.93 -3.69 -6.59
CA MET A 353 12.25 -2.59 -5.90
C MET A 353 12.64 -1.25 -6.52
N ILE A 354 11.67 -0.36 -6.70
CA ILE A 354 11.91 1.04 -7.05
C ILE A 354 11.31 1.88 -5.94
N MET A 355 12.12 2.74 -5.33
CA MET A 355 11.70 3.59 -4.22
C MET A 355 12.17 5.02 -4.42
N GLY A 356 11.41 5.98 -3.91
CA GLY A 356 11.82 7.39 -3.90
C GLY A 356 10.66 8.35 -4.08
N ASP A 357 11.01 9.61 -4.10
CA ASP A 357 10.12 10.70 -4.47
C ASP A 357 9.92 10.70 -6.01
N MET A 358 8.87 10.04 -6.45
CA MET A 358 8.54 9.92 -7.88
C MET A 358 7.93 11.21 -8.44
N ASN A 359 7.61 12.18 -7.61
CA ASN A 359 6.99 13.45 -8.00
C ASN A 359 5.74 13.27 -8.88
N LEU A 360 4.92 12.22 -8.63
CA LEU A 360 3.74 11.88 -9.43
C LEU A 360 2.60 12.86 -9.20
N VAL A 361 2.75 14.06 -9.76
CA VAL A 361 1.77 15.16 -9.69
C VAL A 361 1.28 15.60 -11.09
N GLY A 362 1.62 14.82 -12.14
CA GLY A 362 1.28 15.09 -13.53
C GLY A 362 0.41 14.01 -14.13
N LEU A 363 0.85 13.44 -15.26
CA LEU A 363 0.05 12.50 -16.05
C LEU A 363 -0.06 11.11 -15.40
N ALA A 364 -1.25 10.52 -15.37
CA ALA A 364 -1.48 9.15 -14.91
C ALA A 364 -0.62 8.10 -15.67
N GLN A 365 -0.21 8.42 -16.90
CA GLN A 365 0.69 7.58 -17.69
C GLN A 365 2.03 7.32 -16.97
N GLN A 366 2.54 8.27 -16.20
CA GLN A 366 3.79 8.15 -15.46
C GLN A 366 3.71 7.06 -14.39
N GLN A 367 2.64 7.07 -13.61
CA GLN A 367 2.35 6.03 -12.63
C GLN A 367 2.11 4.66 -13.32
N ARG A 368 1.37 4.64 -14.41
CA ARG A 368 1.13 3.42 -15.19
C ARG A 368 2.44 2.83 -15.70
N THR A 369 3.32 3.63 -16.27
CA THR A 369 4.64 3.16 -16.74
C THR A 369 5.44 2.54 -15.59
N LEU A 370 5.48 3.20 -14.42
CA LEU A 370 6.22 2.73 -13.24
C LEU A 370 5.70 1.36 -12.74
N ILE A 371 4.40 1.15 -12.75
CA ILE A 371 3.78 -0.06 -12.19
C ILE A 371 3.71 -1.18 -13.22
N THR A 372 3.35 -0.87 -14.48
CA THR A 372 3.02 -1.92 -15.47
C THR A 372 4.08 -2.16 -16.52
N GLY A 373 5.11 -1.32 -16.61
CA GLY A 373 6.12 -1.40 -17.68
C GLY A 373 5.64 -0.91 -19.05
N ASP A 374 4.53 -0.16 -19.11
CA ASP A 374 3.98 0.49 -20.32
C ASP A 374 4.86 1.69 -20.70
N ILE A 375 5.93 1.45 -21.48
CA ILE A 375 6.94 2.44 -21.87
C ILE A 375 6.42 3.32 -23.00
N THR A 376 6.32 4.63 -22.79
CA THR A 376 5.74 5.55 -23.78
C THR A 376 6.65 5.84 -24.97
N ASN A 377 7.98 5.67 -24.86
CA ASN A 377 8.95 5.92 -25.93
C ASN A 377 9.75 4.65 -26.25
N ASN A 378 9.11 3.71 -26.92
CA ASN A 378 9.68 2.42 -27.29
C ASN A 378 10.87 2.53 -28.26
N THR A 379 10.98 3.63 -29.00
CA THR A 379 12.13 3.86 -29.90
C THR A 379 13.44 4.07 -29.13
N ILE A 380 13.39 4.77 -28.00
CA ILE A 380 14.57 5.09 -27.19
C ILE A 380 14.78 4.04 -26.09
N HIS A 381 13.71 3.66 -25.41
CA HIS A 381 13.78 2.84 -24.20
C HIS A 381 13.46 1.36 -24.46
N GLY A 382 13.08 1.00 -25.71
CA GLY A 382 12.69 -0.36 -26.09
C GLY A 382 11.23 -0.69 -25.74
N PRO A 383 10.77 -1.93 -25.99
CA PRO A 383 9.37 -2.31 -25.87
C PRO A 383 8.87 -2.35 -24.44
N ASP A 384 7.54 -2.31 -24.30
CA ASP A 384 6.83 -2.62 -23.08
C ASP A 384 7.17 -4.03 -22.59
N PHE A 385 6.99 -4.28 -21.30
CA PHE A 385 7.26 -5.58 -20.71
C PHE A 385 6.53 -5.72 -19.36
N ASP A 386 6.29 -6.94 -18.96
CA ASP A 386 5.77 -7.23 -17.64
C ASP A 386 6.90 -7.16 -16.60
N PRO A 387 6.88 -6.21 -15.65
CA PRO A 387 8.05 -5.94 -14.81
C PRO A 387 8.30 -7.02 -13.75
N ASP A 388 7.27 -7.69 -13.27
CA ASP A 388 7.42 -8.78 -12.30
C ASP A 388 7.85 -10.10 -12.96
N TRP A 389 8.27 -11.08 -12.17
CA TRP A 389 8.81 -12.34 -12.65
C TRP A 389 7.74 -13.32 -13.15
N ASP A 390 6.52 -13.23 -12.65
CA ASP A 390 5.40 -14.07 -13.05
C ASP A 390 4.58 -13.50 -14.23
N GLY A 391 5.04 -12.39 -14.82
CA GLY A 391 4.37 -11.72 -15.92
C GLY A 391 3.26 -10.76 -15.47
N SER A 392 3.22 -10.41 -14.20
CA SER A 392 2.33 -9.38 -13.66
C SER A 392 2.99 -7.99 -13.62
N ALA A 393 2.22 -6.98 -13.27
CA ALA A 393 2.70 -5.66 -12.88
C ALA A 393 3.44 -5.70 -11.53
N PHE A 394 4.25 -4.70 -11.24
CA PHE A 394 4.73 -4.49 -9.88
C PHE A 394 3.57 -4.20 -8.93
N GLU A 395 3.73 -4.59 -7.68
CA GLU A 395 2.87 -4.16 -6.59
C GLU A 395 3.35 -2.83 -6.01
N ASP A 396 2.41 -2.06 -5.47
CA ASP A 396 2.64 -0.77 -4.83
C ASP A 396 2.38 -0.92 -3.33
N ALA A 397 3.33 -0.50 -2.50
CA ALA A 397 3.24 -0.64 -1.05
C ALA A 397 2.12 0.19 -0.41
N LYS A 398 1.57 1.21 -1.09
CA LYS A 398 0.43 2.06 -0.66
C LYS A 398 0.46 2.39 0.84
N PRO A 399 1.42 3.20 1.30
CA PRO A 399 1.59 3.47 2.71
C PRO A 399 0.45 4.32 3.26
N MET A 400 -0.19 3.89 4.33
CA MET A 400 -1.16 4.71 5.05
C MET A 400 -0.47 5.58 6.10
N ASN A 401 -1.02 6.76 6.36
CA ASN A 401 -0.56 7.56 7.49
C ASN A 401 -1.12 6.98 8.79
N PRO A 402 -0.29 6.71 9.80
CA PRO A 402 -0.76 6.28 11.10
C PRO A 402 -1.87 7.20 11.66
N GLU A 403 -2.95 6.59 12.17
CA GLU A 403 -4.11 7.29 12.79
C GLU A 403 -4.90 8.22 11.86
N LEU A 404 -4.66 8.16 10.54
CA LEU A 404 -5.38 8.93 9.52
C LEU A 404 -5.90 8.01 8.40
N PRO A 405 -6.99 8.40 7.72
CA PRO A 405 -7.52 7.65 6.58
C PRO A 405 -6.87 8.09 5.25
N THR A 406 -5.57 8.39 5.24
CA THR A 406 -4.88 8.99 4.09
C THR A 406 -3.55 8.31 3.82
N SER A 407 -3.03 8.46 2.60
CA SER A 407 -1.76 7.89 2.13
C SER A 407 -0.76 8.95 1.66
N PHE A 408 -0.88 10.20 2.12
CA PHE A 408 0.06 11.24 1.69
C PHE A 408 1.48 10.98 2.22
N THR A 409 2.46 11.31 1.40
CA THR A 409 3.89 11.23 1.73
C THR A 409 4.57 12.58 1.75
N TRP A 410 3.93 13.61 1.22
CA TRP A 410 4.37 15.00 1.26
C TRP A 410 3.38 15.88 2.03
N TYR A 411 3.90 16.74 2.91
CA TYR A 411 3.12 17.62 3.76
C TYR A 411 3.84 18.95 3.98
N SER A 412 3.23 20.06 3.53
CA SER A 412 3.78 21.41 3.73
C SER A 412 2.65 22.40 4.00
N SER A 413 2.34 22.67 5.27
CA SER A 413 1.20 23.51 5.69
C SER A 413 1.27 24.95 5.16
N GLY A 414 2.44 25.43 4.73
CA GLY A 414 2.63 26.70 4.06
C GLY A 414 2.39 26.69 2.56
N SER A 415 2.20 25.52 1.96
CA SER A 415 1.91 25.37 0.54
C SER A 415 0.45 25.68 0.22
N SER A 416 0.18 26.00 -1.04
CA SER A 416 -1.19 26.05 -1.57
C SER A 416 -1.70 24.66 -1.95
N PHE A 417 -0.82 23.70 -2.28
CA PHE A 417 -1.21 22.30 -2.55
C PHE A 417 -1.61 21.59 -1.26
N SER A 418 -2.62 20.74 -1.32
CA SER A 418 -2.93 19.83 -0.22
C SER A 418 -1.81 18.79 -0.04
N ALA A 419 -1.77 18.15 1.12
CA ALA A 419 -0.94 16.97 1.30
C ALA A 419 -1.24 15.94 0.21
N GLY A 420 -0.21 15.29 -0.33
CA GLY A 420 -0.32 14.40 -1.48
C GLY A 420 0.69 13.26 -1.43
N ARG A 421 0.48 12.23 -2.24
CA ARG A 421 1.35 11.09 -2.35
C ARG A 421 2.34 11.28 -3.50
N LEU A 422 3.59 11.57 -3.17
CA LEU A 422 4.69 11.80 -4.13
C LEU A 422 5.72 10.68 -4.09
N ASP A 423 5.90 10.06 -2.92
CA ASP A 423 6.88 9.00 -2.68
C ASP A 423 6.24 7.62 -2.85
N TYR A 424 6.96 6.72 -3.47
CA TYR A 424 6.49 5.38 -3.80
C TYR A 424 7.54 4.32 -3.43
N ILE A 425 7.06 3.14 -3.08
CA ILE A 425 7.83 1.88 -3.09
C ILE A 425 7.02 0.91 -3.93
N VAL A 426 7.51 0.61 -5.15
CA VAL A 426 6.94 -0.45 -6.00
C VAL A 426 7.90 -1.61 -6.05
N TYR A 427 7.38 -2.83 -6.08
CA TYR A 427 8.19 -4.03 -5.88
C TYR A 427 7.64 -5.25 -6.65
N SER A 428 8.49 -6.24 -6.85
CA SER A 428 8.11 -7.52 -7.45
C SER A 428 7.31 -8.37 -6.45
N GLY A 429 5.97 -8.30 -6.54
CA GLY A 429 5.04 -9.00 -5.67
C GLY A 429 5.06 -10.52 -5.83
N SER A 430 5.57 -11.04 -6.95
CA SER A 430 5.75 -12.48 -7.13
C SER A 430 6.78 -13.11 -6.18
N VAL A 431 7.75 -12.34 -5.69
CA VAL A 431 8.87 -12.80 -4.84
C VAL A 431 8.94 -12.14 -3.47
N LEU A 432 8.19 -11.06 -3.26
CA LEU A 432 8.07 -10.35 -1.99
C LEU A 432 6.61 -10.35 -1.51
N THR A 433 6.40 -10.50 -0.21
CA THR A 433 5.12 -10.24 0.45
C THR A 433 5.27 -8.99 1.28
N LEU A 434 4.39 -8.01 1.09
CA LEU A 434 4.32 -6.83 1.94
C LEU A 434 3.62 -7.21 3.24
N ASP A 435 4.30 -7.02 4.36
CA ASP A 435 3.81 -7.37 5.70
C ASP A 435 3.26 -6.15 6.45
N ASN A 436 3.86 -4.98 6.21
CA ASN A 436 3.52 -3.73 6.88
C ASN A 436 4.01 -2.55 6.03
N SER A 437 3.23 -1.49 5.94
CA SER A 437 3.61 -0.26 5.24
C SER A 437 2.97 0.96 5.88
N TYR A 438 3.71 2.05 6.00
CA TYR A 438 3.20 3.33 6.48
C TYR A 438 4.08 4.51 6.04
N ALA A 439 3.46 5.69 5.91
CA ALA A 439 4.15 6.97 5.81
C ALA A 439 4.08 7.68 7.17
N LEU A 440 5.20 7.80 7.86
CA LEU A 440 5.24 8.26 9.25
C LEU A 440 4.92 9.74 9.36
N PHE A 441 3.72 10.07 9.80
CA PHE A 441 3.29 11.43 10.13
C PHE A 441 3.17 11.57 11.65
N THR A 442 4.24 12.03 12.30
CA THR A 442 4.30 12.10 13.78
C THR A 442 3.24 13.00 14.43
N PRO A 443 2.70 14.08 13.78
CA PRO A 443 1.63 14.86 14.37
C PRO A 443 0.31 14.10 14.60
N SER A 444 0.09 12.97 13.91
CA SER A 444 -1.12 12.15 14.11
C SER A 444 -0.95 11.08 15.19
N LEU A 445 0.28 10.77 15.60
CA LEU A 445 0.54 9.68 16.55
C LEU A 445 0.01 10.00 17.96
N PRO A 446 -0.57 9.00 18.66
CA PRO A 446 -0.92 9.12 20.06
C PRO A 446 0.30 9.44 20.94
N ALA A 447 0.11 10.23 22.00
CA ALA A 447 1.18 10.63 22.91
C ALA A 447 1.91 9.43 23.53
N ASP A 448 1.20 8.34 23.82
CA ASP A 448 1.80 7.10 24.32
C ASP A 448 2.73 6.44 23.30
N SER A 449 2.34 6.44 22.02
CA SER A 449 3.18 5.94 20.92
C SER A 449 4.43 6.80 20.75
N LEU A 450 4.29 8.13 20.74
CA LEU A 450 5.43 9.05 20.68
C LEU A 450 6.41 8.79 21.84
N THR A 451 5.90 8.65 23.07
CA THR A 451 6.72 8.34 24.25
C THR A 451 7.40 6.98 24.13
N GLN A 452 6.66 5.96 23.69
CA GLN A 452 7.17 4.59 23.55
C GLN A 452 8.34 4.51 22.57
N TYR A 453 8.28 5.26 21.47
CA TYR A 453 9.30 5.24 20.40
C TYR A 453 10.31 6.38 20.51
N GLY A 454 10.19 7.25 21.53
CA GLY A 454 11.11 8.35 21.77
C GLY A 454 11.07 9.44 20.71
N MET A 455 9.91 9.69 20.10
CA MET A 455 9.67 10.70 19.08
C MET A 455 8.95 11.93 19.65
N ASP A 456 9.16 13.08 18.99
CA ASP A 456 8.39 14.29 19.26
C ASP A 456 7.23 14.44 18.25
N PRO A 457 6.11 15.10 18.60
CA PRO A 457 4.96 15.25 17.71
C PRO A 457 5.28 15.90 16.38
N ASN A 458 6.28 16.77 16.32
CA ASN A 458 6.65 17.52 15.12
C ASN A 458 7.89 16.95 14.40
N ASP A 459 8.39 15.77 14.75
CA ASP A 459 9.62 15.26 14.18
C ASP A 459 9.57 15.15 12.65
N ALA A 460 8.52 14.51 12.11
CA ALA A 460 8.39 14.32 10.67
C ALA A 460 8.36 15.67 9.93
N THR A 461 7.55 16.64 10.41
CA THR A 461 7.40 17.95 9.77
C THR A 461 8.56 18.92 10.03
N SER A 462 9.40 18.67 11.04
CA SER A 462 10.61 19.44 11.32
C SER A 462 11.80 18.94 10.53
N ALA A 463 11.87 17.64 10.27
CA ALA A 463 12.94 17.01 9.53
C ALA A 463 12.86 17.34 8.04
N SER A 464 11.74 17.03 7.38
CA SER A 464 11.52 17.25 5.96
C SER A 464 10.07 17.63 5.69
N ASP A 465 9.77 18.10 4.49
CA ASP A 465 8.39 18.21 3.97
C ASP A 465 7.93 16.89 3.31
N HIS A 466 8.84 15.91 3.12
CA HIS A 466 8.49 14.52 2.82
C HIS A 466 8.46 13.68 4.10
N LEU A 467 7.63 12.65 4.10
CA LEU A 467 7.48 11.73 5.22
C LEU A 467 8.35 10.48 5.00
N PRO A 468 8.92 9.90 6.07
CA PRO A 468 9.58 8.60 5.99
C PRO A 468 8.57 7.54 5.53
N LEU A 469 8.82 6.95 4.37
CA LEU A 469 8.01 5.88 3.80
C LEU A 469 8.65 4.53 4.14
N VAL A 470 7.95 3.73 4.94
CA VAL A 470 8.42 2.43 5.46
C VAL A 470 7.64 1.29 4.83
N ALA A 471 8.35 0.24 4.45
CA ALA A 471 7.76 -1.02 4.02
C ALA A 471 8.56 -2.21 4.57
N ASP A 472 7.85 -3.21 5.09
CA ASP A 472 8.40 -4.47 5.60
C ASP A 472 8.01 -5.61 4.69
N PHE A 473 8.97 -6.49 4.42
CA PHE A 473 8.79 -7.59 3.49
C PHE A 473 9.26 -8.92 4.06
N THR A 474 8.51 -9.96 3.68
CA THR A 474 8.95 -11.37 3.75
C THR A 474 9.27 -11.85 2.34
N PHE A 475 10.41 -12.53 2.17
CA PHE A 475 10.71 -13.18 0.91
C PHE A 475 9.79 -14.37 0.70
N LYS A 476 9.11 -14.38 -0.43
CA LYS A 476 8.38 -15.57 -0.84
C LYS A 476 9.40 -16.66 -1.16
N GLU A 477 9.31 -17.79 -0.47
CA GLU A 477 10.04 -18.96 -0.92
C GLU A 477 9.64 -19.20 -2.39
N PRO A 478 10.60 -19.47 -3.28
CA PRO A 478 10.26 -19.80 -4.65
C PRO A 478 9.21 -20.89 -4.58
N SER A 479 7.97 -20.54 -4.98
CA SER A 479 6.96 -21.55 -5.19
C SER A 479 7.65 -22.57 -6.08
N SER A 480 7.76 -23.81 -5.63
CA SER A 480 8.34 -24.89 -6.42
C SER A 480 7.45 -25.28 -7.63
N THR A 481 6.66 -24.34 -8.10
CA THR A 481 6.18 -24.26 -9.48
C THR A 481 7.30 -23.67 -10.34
N SER A 482 8.46 -24.34 -10.38
CA SER A 482 9.24 -24.35 -11.61
C SER A 482 8.24 -24.58 -12.75
N PHE A 483 8.21 -23.70 -13.76
CA PHE A 483 7.85 -24.13 -15.10
C PHE A 483 8.80 -25.30 -15.42
N ASN A 484 8.39 -26.48 -15.03
CA ASN A 484 8.96 -27.68 -15.56
C ASN A 484 8.61 -27.65 -17.06
N GLU A 485 9.61 -27.54 -17.93
CA GLU A 485 9.67 -28.63 -18.91
C GLU A 485 9.25 -29.88 -18.14
N GLU A 486 8.13 -30.48 -18.51
CA GLU A 486 7.63 -31.71 -17.88
C GLU A 486 8.76 -32.76 -17.90
N ILE A 487 9.61 -32.71 -16.87
CA ILE A 487 10.35 -33.92 -16.51
C ILE A 487 9.25 -34.83 -16.00
N PRO A 488 8.89 -35.90 -16.71
CA PRO A 488 7.83 -36.77 -16.28
C PRO A 488 8.08 -37.15 -14.84
N LEU A 489 7.12 -36.89 -13.94
CA LEU A 489 7.23 -37.25 -12.53
C LEU A 489 7.58 -38.74 -12.48
N GLU A 490 8.78 -39.04 -12.00
CA GLU A 490 9.23 -40.45 -11.90
C GLU A 490 8.44 -41.23 -10.84
N ILE A 491 7.56 -40.51 -10.11
CA ILE A 491 6.73 -41.07 -9.02
C ILE A 491 5.31 -40.49 -9.12
N ASP A 492 4.33 -41.26 -8.72
CA ASP A 492 2.94 -40.85 -8.55
C ASP A 492 2.44 -41.35 -7.19
N LEU A 493 1.81 -40.48 -6.41
CA LEU A 493 1.17 -40.80 -5.14
C LEU A 493 -0.34 -40.67 -5.30
N MET A 494 -1.05 -41.77 -5.19
CA MET A 494 -2.50 -41.83 -5.34
C MET A 494 -3.21 -41.36 -4.06
N GLN A 495 -4.47 -40.90 -4.19
CA GLN A 495 -5.31 -40.64 -3.04
C GLN A 495 -5.53 -41.95 -2.26
N ASN A 496 -5.41 -41.91 -0.93
CA ASN A 496 -5.69 -43.06 -0.08
C ASN A 496 -7.13 -43.52 -0.25
N TYR A 497 -7.32 -44.84 -0.17
CA TYR A 497 -8.67 -45.42 -0.27
C TYR A 497 -8.88 -46.48 0.83
N PRO A 498 -10.03 -46.40 1.55
CA PRO A 498 -11.03 -45.33 1.50
C PRO A 498 -10.52 -43.97 2.04
N ASN A 499 -11.18 -42.87 1.66
CA ASN A 499 -11.00 -41.54 2.22
C ASN A 499 -12.33 -40.77 2.13
N PRO A 500 -13.05 -40.42 3.22
CA PRO A 500 -12.68 -40.67 4.62
C PRO A 500 -12.53 -42.17 4.96
N PHE A 501 -11.75 -42.49 6.02
CA PHE A 501 -11.47 -43.86 6.41
C PHE A 501 -11.70 -44.14 7.91
N ASN A 502 -11.93 -45.44 8.28
CA ASN A 502 -12.17 -45.85 9.66
C ASN A 502 -11.80 -47.35 9.85
N PRO A 503 -10.88 -47.71 10.73
CA PRO A 503 -9.68 -46.97 11.10
C PRO A 503 -8.55 -47.16 10.10
N GLY A 504 -8.72 -47.97 9.07
CA GLY A 504 -7.68 -48.36 8.11
C GLY A 504 -7.88 -47.78 6.72
N THR A 505 -6.77 -47.52 6.04
CA THR A 505 -6.74 -47.06 4.65
C THR A 505 -5.51 -47.58 3.92
N THR A 506 -5.58 -47.62 2.60
CA THR A 506 -4.45 -48.03 1.75
C THR A 506 -3.85 -46.83 1.05
N LEU A 507 -2.54 -46.65 1.19
CA LEU A 507 -1.74 -45.65 0.51
C LEU A 507 -1.08 -46.31 -0.69
N THR A 508 -1.36 -45.84 -1.89
CA THR A 508 -0.85 -46.40 -3.14
C THR A 508 0.02 -45.38 -3.88
N PHE A 509 1.16 -45.82 -4.38
CA PHE A 509 2.07 -45.02 -5.18
C PHE A 509 2.69 -45.83 -6.33
N ARG A 510 3.19 -45.12 -7.34
CA ARG A 510 3.82 -45.73 -8.52
C ARG A 510 5.23 -45.17 -8.69
N LEU A 511 6.18 -46.05 -8.99
CA LEU A 511 7.55 -45.76 -9.34
C LEU A 511 7.79 -46.07 -10.82
N GLN A 512 8.41 -45.18 -11.56
CA GLN A 512 8.80 -45.45 -12.96
C GLN A 512 10.13 -46.23 -13.04
N LYS A 513 11.02 -46.05 -12.04
CA LYS A 513 12.28 -46.76 -11.94
C LYS A 513 12.51 -47.26 -10.50
N SER A 514 13.41 -48.24 -10.34
CA SER A 514 13.82 -48.72 -9.01
C SER A 514 14.48 -47.59 -8.22
N SER A 515 13.96 -47.31 -7.03
CA SER A 515 14.38 -46.16 -6.22
C SER A 515 14.25 -46.43 -4.72
N ASN A 516 15.01 -45.71 -3.91
CA ASN A 516 14.82 -45.67 -2.46
C ASN A 516 13.60 -44.83 -2.11
N VAL A 517 12.70 -45.39 -1.30
CA VAL A 517 11.40 -44.80 -0.96
C VAL A 517 11.31 -44.60 0.54
N ARG A 518 10.82 -43.41 0.92
CA ARG A 518 10.33 -43.14 2.28
C ARG A 518 8.86 -42.73 2.20
N LEU A 519 8.01 -43.38 3.02
CA LEU A 519 6.59 -43.03 3.15
C LEU A 519 6.29 -42.75 4.61
N SER A 520 5.82 -41.54 4.92
CA SER A 520 5.59 -41.07 6.28
C SER A 520 4.22 -40.44 6.43
N VAL A 521 3.68 -40.44 7.67
CA VAL A 521 2.41 -39.82 8.05
C VAL A 521 2.68 -38.70 9.05
N PHE A 522 1.99 -37.58 8.88
CA PHE A 522 2.13 -36.39 9.70
C PHE A 522 0.76 -35.90 10.19
N SER A 523 0.74 -35.21 11.32
CA SER A 523 -0.40 -34.37 11.72
C SER A 523 -0.49 -33.12 10.84
N ILE A 524 -1.60 -32.39 10.90
CA ILE A 524 -1.77 -31.08 10.21
C ILE A 524 -0.80 -30.01 10.73
N THR A 525 -0.24 -30.20 11.94
CA THR A 525 0.76 -29.31 12.55
C THR A 525 2.20 -29.66 12.14
N GLY A 526 2.38 -30.63 11.22
CA GLY A 526 3.69 -31.05 10.74
C GLY A 526 4.43 -32.08 11.62
N GLN A 527 3.85 -32.50 12.75
CA GLN A 527 4.45 -33.53 13.60
C GLN A 527 4.41 -34.90 12.89
N GLN A 528 5.54 -35.57 12.78
CA GLN A 528 5.61 -36.92 12.22
C GLN A 528 4.94 -37.93 13.17
N ILE A 529 3.91 -38.62 12.69
CA ILE A 529 3.11 -39.61 13.44
C ILE A 529 3.66 -41.04 13.22
N ALA A 530 4.01 -41.37 11.98
CA ALA A 530 4.54 -42.68 11.63
C ALA A 530 5.47 -42.63 10.42
N VAL A 531 6.45 -43.51 10.37
CA VAL A 531 7.21 -43.84 9.16
C VAL A 531 6.78 -45.25 8.73
N LEU A 532 6.13 -45.34 7.57
CA LEU A 532 5.56 -46.57 7.04
C LEU A 532 6.57 -47.33 6.18
N ILE A 533 7.39 -46.62 5.43
CA ILE A 533 8.52 -47.11 4.65
C ILE A 533 9.70 -46.19 4.94
N ASP A 534 10.82 -46.76 5.37
CA ASP A 534 12.02 -45.97 5.70
C ASP A 534 13.17 -46.29 4.75
N ASN A 535 13.43 -45.38 3.80
CA ASN A 535 14.53 -45.42 2.83
C ASN A 535 14.76 -46.81 2.19
N LYS A 536 13.69 -47.51 1.86
CA LYS A 536 13.72 -48.88 1.31
C LYS A 536 13.82 -48.85 -0.21
N GLN A 537 14.75 -49.63 -0.77
CA GLN A 537 14.82 -49.79 -2.22
C GLN A 537 13.65 -50.61 -2.72
N MET A 538 12.89 -50.07 -3.68
CA MET A 538 11.71 -50.68 -4.28
C MET A 538 11.83 -50.66 -5.81
N SER A 539 11.30 -51.71 -6.47
CA SER A 539 11.33 -51.81 -7.93
C SER A 539 10.39 -50.85 -8.61
N ALA A 540 10.58 -50.58 -9.91
CA ALA A 540 9.56 -49.92 -10.72
C ALA A 540 8.22 -50.68 -10.65
N GLY A 541 7.11 -49.95 -10.66
CA GLY A 541 5.75 -50.49 -10.58
C GLY A 541 4.87 -49.80 -9.53
N THR A 542 3.67 -50.35 -9.32
CA THR A 542 2.72 -49.86 -8.33
C THR A 542 2.89 -50.60 -7.01
N HIS A 543 2.95 -49.83 -5.92
CA HIS A 543 3.11 -50.31 -4.56
C HIS A 543 1.96 -49.81 -3.69
N SER A 544 1.52 -50.65 -2.74
CA SER A 544 0.47 -50.28 -1.79
C SER A 544 0.91 -50.60 -0.38
N HIS A 545 0.59 -49.73 0.56
CA HIS A 545 0.86 -49.89 1.97
C HIS A 545 -0.42 -49.65 2.78
N TYR A 546 -0.81 -50.61 3.62
CA TYR A 546 -1.95 -50.45 4.51
C TYR A 546 -1.53 -49.65 5.75
N PHE A 547 -2.32 -48.63 6.08
CA PHE A 547 -2.14 -47.82 7.26
C PHE A 547 -3.31 -47.99 8.23
N ASP A 548 -3.00 -48.46 9.45
CA ASP A 548 -3.96 -48.58 10.54
C ASP A 548 -3.81 -47.37 11.49
N ALA A 549 -4.85 -46.57 11.56
CA ALA A 549 -4.93 -45.39 12.43
C ALA A 549 -5.81 -45.63 13.67
N SER A 550 -5.96 -46.89 14.12
CA SER A 550 -6.80 -47.26 15.28
C SER A 550 -6.43 -46.51 16.56
N LEU A 551 -5.16 -46.12 16.72
CA LEU A 551 -4.64 -45.37 17.86
C LEU A 551 -4.70 -43.82 17.70
N LEU A 552 -5.10 -43.34 16.53
CA LEU A 552 -5.16 -41.89 16.26
C LEU A 552 -6.58 -41.35 16.49
N SER A 553 -6.70 -40.08 16.82
CA SER A 553 -7.98 -39.39 16.94
C SER A 553 -8.59 -39.08 15.56
N SER A 554 -9.92 -38.97 15.47
CA SER A 554 -10.57 -38.43 14.26
C SER A 554 -9.98 -37.08 13.89
N GLY A 555 -9.70 -36.85 12.60
CA GLY A 555 -9.07 -35.62 12.15
C GLY A 555 -8.37 -35.77 10.79
N MET A 556 -7.81 -34.65 10.33
CA MET A 556 -7.05 -34.60 9.08
C MET A 556 -5.57 -34.92 9.32
N TYR A 557 -5.01 -35.76 8.45
CA TYR A 557 -3.60 -36.16 8.44
C TYR A 557 -3.02 -35.95 7.05
N LEU A 558 -1.70 -35.89 6.96
CA LEU A 558 -0.94 -35.82 5.71
C LEU A 558 -0.13 -37.10 5.58
N TYR A 559 -0.02 -37.68 4.40
CA TYR A 559 0.98 -38.68 4.08
C TYR A 559 1.89 -38.19 2.98
N ARG A 560 3.18 -38.48 3.09
CA ARG A 560 4.26 -37.98 2.26
C ARG A 560 5.09 -39.11 1.72
N LEU A 561 5.27 -39.10 0.40
CA LEU A 561 6.18 -39.98 -0.32
C LEU A 561 7.42 -39.19 -0.73
N GLU A 562 8.59 -39.70 -0.37
CA GLU A 562 9.90 -39.15 -0.70
C GLU A 562 10.69 -40.17 -1.50
N VAL A 563 11.16 -39.80 -2.70
CA VAL A 563 11.97 -40.64 -3.60
C VAL A 563 13.04 -39.78 -4.23
N ALA A 564 14.31 -40.03 -3.93
CA ALA A 564 15.46 -39.22 -4.34
C ALA A 564 15.28 -37.75 -3.90
N LYS A 565 15.12 -36.82 -4.85
CA LYS A 565 14.85 -35.37 -4.61
C LYS A 565 13.38 -34.99 -4.78
N GLN A 566 12.50 -35.95 -5.06
CA GLN A 566 11.08 -35.69 -5.28
C GLN A 566 10.27 -36.02 -4.01
N VAL A 567 9.34 -35.10 -3.67
CA VAL A 567 8.47 -35.22 -2.51
C VAL A 567 7.03 -34.92 -2.94
N ILE A 568 6.11 -35.86 -2.66
CA ILE A 568 4.68 -35.68 -2.90
C ILE A 568 3.93 -35.87 -1.59
N SER A 569 2.99 -34.98 -1.26
CA SER A 569 2.12 -35.13 -0.08
C SER A 569 0.65 -35.08 -0.45
N LYS A 570 -0.18 -35.83 0.26
CA LYS A 570 -1.64 -35.79 0.14
C LYS A 570 -2.32 -35.79 1.51
N LYS A 571 -3.55 -35.29 1.54
CA LYS A 571 -4.41 -35.25 2.74
C LYS A 571 -5.26 -36.51 2.85
N MET A 572 -5.50 -36.97 4.08
CA MET A 572 -6.44 -38.06 4.39
C MET A 572 -7.27 -37.70 5.63
N LEU A 573 -8.54 -38.11 5.64
CA LEU A 573 -9.49 -37.80 6.72
C LEU A 573 -9.86 -39.08 7.46
N LEU A 574 -9.48 -39.19 8.74
CA LEU A 574 -9.91 -40.24 9.65
C LEU A 574 -11.21 -39.85 10.35
N VAL A 575 -12.22 -40.70 10.25
CA VAL A 575 -13.53 -40.53 10.91
C VAL A 575 -13.80 -41.80 11.73
N LYS A 576 -13.77 -41.67 13.04
CA LYS A 576 -14.14 -42.76 13.96
C LYS A 576 -15.57 -42.61 14.43
#